data_8a817806f3af75a02b224a30cc2dfc2a
#
_entry.id   8a817806f3af75a02b224a30cc2dfc2a
#
_cell.length_a   1.000
_cell.length_b   1.000
_cell.length_c   1.000
_cell.angle_alpha   90.00
_cell.angle_beta   90.00
_cell.angle_gamma   90.00
#
_symmetry.space_group_name_H-M   'P 1'
#
loop_
_entity.id
_entity.type
_entity.pdbx_description
1 polymer ?
#
loop_
_entity_poly.entity_id
_entity_poly.type
_entity_poly.pdbx_seq_one_letter_code
_entity_poly.pdbx_strand_id
1 'polypeptide(L)'
;MKEPKVHVGILFEPQIEFILLNPYRINGMEISGKQVVTYNEGRILWNGRLYDELLFEPVNEATDAFELLDVTIGINFHWERKEDQRFLGSLKIIVENKKLTGINVIHVEDYLTSVISSEMSATASLELLEAHAVISRSWLLAQIHKNKEITETQTEYSAFTQTDEELIRWYDREDHTRFDVCADDHCQRYQGITRASTEIVKQAIAATRGQVLTSDGKICDARFSKCCGGAFEEFQYCWEDLKHPYLVKQRDSKKAIFLPDLRIHSEAEKWIRTSPDAFCNTKEKRILSQVLNNYDQETTDFYRWKVEYTQEELAKLIFQRSGIDYGQVIDLIPIERGTSARISKLK
;
A
#
# COMPACT_ATOMS: atom_id res chain seq x y z
N MET A 1 19.05 -5.75 -19.62
CA MET A 1 19.01 -4.72 -18.56
C MET A 1 19.06 -5.47 -17.23
N LYS A 2 19.83 -5.00 -16.24
CA LYS A 2 19.86 -5.65 -14.91
C LYS A 2 18.53 -5.37 -14.22
N GLU A 3 17.94 -6.37 -13.57
CA GLU A 3 16.71 -6.23 -12.80
C GLU A 3 16.90 -5.19 -11.68
N PRO A 4 16.01 -4.21 -11.50
CA PRO A 4 16.13 -3.24 -10.42
C PRO A 4 15.86 -3.88 -9.06
N LYS A 5 16.42 -3.28 -8.01
CA LYS A 5 16.08 -3.56 -6.60
C LYS A 5 15.13 -2.48 -6.10
N VAL A 6 14.28 -2.85 -5.18
CA VAL A 6 13.38 -1.97 -4.44
C VAL A 6 13.77 -1.94 -2.97
N HIS A 7 13.67 -0.77 -2.36
CA HIS A 7 13.91 -0.53 -0.93
C HIS A 7 12.55 -0.44 -0.23
N VAL A 8 12.24 -1.44 0.59
CA VAL A 8 10.94 -1.55 1.26
C VAL A 8 11.10 -1.28 2.75
N GLY A 9 10.50 -0.17 3.24
CA GLY A 9 10.45 0.13 4.68
C GLY A 9 9.48 -0.81 5.40
N ILE A 10 9.96 -1.56 6.38
CA ILE A 10 9.19 -2.60 7.07
C ILE A 10 8.84 -2.21 8.50
N LEU A 11 9.81 -1.72 9.27
CA LEU A 11 9.69 -1.54 10.72
C LEU A 11 10.25 -0.18 11.14
N PHE A 12 9.52 0.53 12.00
CA PHE A 12 9.81 1.92 12.41
C PHE A 12 9.80 2.05 13.93
N GLU A 13 10.86 1.58 14.59
CA GLU A 13 10.90 1.44 16.06
C GLU A 13 12.21 2.00 16.64
N PRO A 14 12.24 2.41 17.92
CA PRO A 14 13.48 2.84 18.56
C PRO A 14 14.48 1.70 18.77
N GLN A 15 14.03 0.46 18.76
CA GLN A 15 14.84 -0.75 18.81
C GLN A 15 14.30 -1.75 17.79
N ILE A 16 15.19 -2.37 17.03
CA ILE A 16 14.87 -3.44 16.08
C ILE A 16 15.62 -4.69 16.46
N GLU A 17 14.90 -5.78 16.64
CA GLU A 17 15.43 -7.12 16.84
C GLU A 17 15.23 -7.97 15.59
N PHE A 18 16.25 -8.67 15.17
CA PHE A 18 16.18 -9.53 13.99
C PHE A 18 17.11 -10.73 14.12
N ILE A 19 16.85 -11.75 13.29
CA ILE A 19 17.64 -12.97 13.22
C ILE A 19 18.15 -13.14 11.79
N LEU A 20 19.45 -13.19 11.62
CA LEU A 20 20.09 -13.60 10.38
C LEU A 20 20.09 -15.13 10.35
N LEU A 21 19.18 -15.71 9.53
CA LEU A 21 18.97 -17.17 9.48
C LEU A 21 20.13 -17.90 8.79
N ASN A 22 20.86 -17.16 7.95
CA ASN A 22 22.03 -17.60 7.21
C ASN A 22 23.18 -16.60 7.42
N PRO A 23 24.41 -16.86 6.93
CA PRO A 23 25.48 -15.89 6.98
C PRO A 23 25.20 -14.63 6.14
N TYR A 24 25.41 -13.47 6.77
CA TYR A 24 25.33 -12.15 6.14
C TYR A 24 26.66 -11.43 6.30
N ARG A 25 26.99 -10.58 5.33
CA ARG A 25 28.19 -9.73 5.35
C ARG A 25 27.86 -8.33 5.82
N ILE A 26 28.67 -7.82 6.73
CA ILE A 26 28.63 -6.42 7.15
C ILE A 26 30.07 -5.96 7.45
N ASN A 27 30.49 -4.85 6.86
CA ASN A 27 31.84 -4.29 7.06
C ASN A 27 32.97 -5.32 6.89
N GLY A 28 32.86 -6.23 5.93
CA GLY A 28 33.84 -7.27 5.64
C GLY A 28 33.82 -8.48 6.58
N MET A 29 32.90 -8.54 7.52
CA MET A 29 32.72 -9.67 8.45
C MET A 29 31.48 -10.47 8.06
N GLU A 30 31.53 -11.78 8.26
CA GLU A 30 30.36 -12.65 8.16
C GLU A 30 29.76 -12.86 9.57
N ILE A 31 28.47 -12.68 9.68
CA ILE A 31 27.71 -12.83 10.93
C ILE A 31 26.40 -13.59 10.67
N SER A 32 25.87 -14.20 11.71
CA SER A 32 24.56 -14.86 11.70
C SER A 32 23.89 -14.79 13.07
N GLY A 33 22.67 -15.29 13.19
CA GLY A 33 21.93 -15.37 14.43
C GLY A 33 21.30 -14.05 14.86
N LYS A 34 20.86 -14.01 16.13
CA LYS A 34 20.11 -12.88 16.68
C LYS A 34 20.95 -11.62 16.80
N GLN A 35 20.40 -10.51 16.34
CA GLN A 35 20.98 -9.17 16.41
C GLN A 35 19.96 -8.20 17.03
N VAL A 36 20.48 -7.17 17.69
CA VAL A 36 19.69 -6.06 18.24
C VAL A 36 20.38 -4.76 17.89
N VAL A 37 19.62 -3.82 17.36
CA VAL A 37 20.06 -2.45 17.10
C VAL A 37 19.15 -1.48 17.82
N THR A 38 19.71 -0.38 18.36
CA THR A 38 18.96 0.61 19.15
C THR A 38 19.29 2.01 18.66
N TYR A 39 18.26 2.85 18.60
CA TYR A 39 18.45 4.30 18.36
C TYR A 39 19.19 4.94 19.52
N ASN A 40 20.22 5.70 19.23
CA ASN A 40 20.98 6.44 20.24
C ASN A 40 21.46 7.81 19.68
N GLU A 41 20.79 8.88 20.13
CA GLU A 41 21.17 10.26 19.82
C GLU A 41 21.44 10.55 18.34
N GLY A 42 20.55 10.09 17.46
CA GLY A 42 20.64 10.30 16.01
C GLY A 42 21.45 9.25 15.27
N ARG A 43 21.96 8.22 15.93
CA ARG A 43 22.76 7.14 15.36
C ARG A 43 22.24 5.76 15.76
N ILE A 44 22.76 4.73 15.14
CA ILE A 44 22.45 3.33 15.40
C ILE A 44 23.50 2.77 16.34
N LEU A 45 23.10 2.32 17.53
CA LEU A 45 23.96 1.57 18.43
C LEU A 45 23.85 0.07 18.11
N TRP A 46 24.97 -0.53 17.71
CA TRP A 46 25.10 -1.96 17.46
C TRP A 46 26.45 -2.49 17.95
N ASN A 47 26.41 -3.57 18.72
CA ASN A 47 27.61 -4.19 19.30
C ASN A 47 28.56 -3.19 19.99
N GLY A 48 27.99 -2.23 20.75
CA GLY A 48 28.73 -1.21 21.50
C GLY A 48 29.37 -0.11 20.64
N ARG A 49 29.03 -0.02 19.34
CA ARG A 49 29.53 1.02 18.43
C ARG A 49 28.37 1.77 17.77
N LEU A 50 28.65 3.02 17.41
CA LEU A 50 27.67 3.91 16.74
C LEU A 50 27.92 3.94 15.24
N TYR A 51 26.82 3.84 14.48
CA TYR A 51 26.78 3.85 13.02
C TYR A 51 25.74 4.83 12.53
N ASP A 52 25.95 5.41 11.35
CA ASP A 52 24.97 6.24 10.66
C ASP A 52 24.01 5.39 9.84
N GLU A 53 24.49 4.25 9.35
CA GLU A 53 23.75 3.27 8.56
C GLU A 53 24.37 1.88 8.76
N LEU A 54 23.56 0.83 8.71
CA LEU A 54 24.01 -0.56 8.68
C LEU A 54 23.39 -1.26 7.48
N LEU A 55 24.21 -2.02 6.74
CA LEU A 55 23.76 -2.85 5.61
C LEU A 55 24.25 -4.28 5.80
N PHE A 56 23.32 -5.18 6.03
CA PHE A 56 23.55 -6.62 6.12
C PHE A 56 23.23 -7.24 4.76
N GLU A 57 24.25 -7.73 4.06
CA GLU A 57 24.11 -8.31 2.72
C GLU A 57 24.17 -9.84 2.80
N PRO A 58 23.25 -10.58 2.16
CA PRO A 58 23.29 -12.03 2.14
C PRO A 58 24.54 -12.52 1.44
N VAL A 59 25.12 -13.65 1.89
CA VAL A 59 26.22 -14.31 1.19
C VAL A 59 25.72 -14.95 -0.10
N ASN A 60 24.51 -15.52 -0.06
CA ASN A 60 23.78 -16.06 -1.21
C ASN A 60 22.42 -15.37 -1.35
N GLU A 61 22.28 -14.44 -2.30
CA GLU A 61 21.04 -13.67 -2.52
C GLU A 61 19.81 -14.54 -2.81
N ALA A 62 19.98 -15.75 -3.34
CA ALA A 62 18.87 -16.60 -3.72
C ALA A 62 18.25 -17.38 -2.55
N THR A 63 18.99 -17.59 -1.47
CA THR A 63 18.59 -18.50 -0.40
C THR A 63 18.65 -17.90 1.00
N ASP A 64 19.57 -16.94 1.20
CA ASP A 64 19.79 -16.41 2.53
C ASP A 64 18.69 -15.46 2.93
N ALA A 65 18.20 -15.67 4.15
CA ALA A 65 17.04 -14.97 4.68
C ALA A 65 17.35 -14.40 6.08
N PHE A 66 16.63 -13.35 6.42
CA PHE A 66 16.57 -12.81 7.77
C PHE A 66 15.11 -12.74 8.25
N GLU A 67 14.94 -12.68 9.55
CA GLU A 67 13.64 -12.55 10.21
C GLU A 67 13.62 -11.26 11.04
N LEU A 68 12.67 -10.38 10.80
CA LEU A 68 12.36 -9.25 11.68
C LEU A 68 11.34 -9.69 12.70
N LEU A 69 11.60 -9.37 13.98
CA LEU A 69 10.70 -9.73 15.07
C LEU A 69 9.71 -8.60 15.35
N ASP A 70 8.50 -8.97 15.79
CA ASP A 70 7.45 -8.03 16.22
C ASP A 70 7.05 -6.99 15.15
N VAL A 71 7.00 -7.35 13.89
CA VAL A 71 6.53 -6.47 12.80
C VAL A 71 5.04 -6.22 12.98
N THR A 72 4.64 -4.94 13.10
CA THR A 72 3.23 -4.57 13.14
C THR A 72 2.62 -4.64 11.74
N ILE A 73 1.55 -5.39 11.58
CA ILE A 73 0.79 -5.52 10.33
C ILE A 73 -0.65 -5.05 10.53
N GLY A 74 -1.28 -4.54 9.46
CA GLY A 74 -2.64 -4.02 9.49
C GLY A 74 -2.77 -2.78 10.37
N ILE A 75 -1.83 -1.87 10.25
CA ILE A 75 -1.78 -0.63 11.05
C ILE A 75 -3.10 0.15 10.94
N ASN A 76 -3.72 0.44 12.08
CA ASN A 76 -5.03 1.08 12.22
C ASN A 76 -6.24 0.26 11.71
N PHE A 77 -6.08 -1.01 11.36
CA PHE A 77 -7.20 -1.91 11.08
C PHE A 77 -7.62 -2.71 12.32
N HIS A 78 -8.83 -3.24 12.31
CA HIS A 78 -9.36 -4.04 13.42
C HIS A 78 -8.60 -5.37 13.65
N TRP A 79 -7.78 -5.78 12.70
CA TRP A 79 -6.93 -6.97 12.74
C TRP A 79 -5.44 -6.66 12.96
N GLU A 80 -5.10 -5.41 13.34
CA GLU A 80 -3.73 -5.02 13.69
C GLU A 80 -3.12 -5.98 14.71
N ARG A 81 -1.93 -6.47 14.41
CA ARG A 81 -1.17 -7.35 15.29
C ARG A 81 0.32 -7.32 14.97
N LYS A 82 1.11 -7.94 15.84
CA LYS A 82 2.53 -8.18 15.62
C LYS A 82 2.78 -9.59 15.14
N GLU A 83 3.66 -9.73 14.15
CA GLU A 83 4.11 -11.02 13.61
C GLU A 83 5.61 -10.97 13.35
N ASP A 84 6.30 -12.12 13.52
CA ASP A 84 7.67 -12.27 13.03
C ASP A 84 7.62 -12.53 11.52
N GLN A 85 8.40 -11.77 10.75
CA GLN A 85 8.37 -11.84 9.30
C GLN A 85 9.74 -12.13 8.71
N ARG A 86 9.78 -13.01 7.70
CA ARG A 86 10.99 -13.46 7.01
C ARG A 86 11.13 -12.83 5.63
N PHE A 87 12.37 -12.47 5.31
CA PHE A 87 12.68 -11.76 4.07
C PHE A 87 13.95 -12.34 3.42
N LEU A 88 13.95 -12.40 2.09
CA LEU A 88 15.16 -12.57 1.29
C LEU A 88 15.83 -11.20 1.07
N GLY A 89 17.05 -11.22 0.51
CA GLY A 89 17.79 -10.01 0.16
C GLY A 89 18.49 -9.37 1.34
N SER A 90 18.81 -8.08 1.23
CA SER A 90 19.58 -7.37 2.24
C SER A 90 18.69 -6.68 3.26
N LEU A 91 19.18 -6.56 4.50
CA LEU A 91 18.58 -5.72 5.55
C LEU A 91 19.42 -4.45 5.72
N LYS A 92 18.81 -3.30 5.48
CA LYS A 92 19.38 -1.98 5.71
C LYS A 92 18.70 -1.33 6.91
N ILE A 93 19.47 -0.77 7.82
CA ILE A 93 18.96 -0.01 8.97
C ILE A 93 19.44 1.43 8.84
N ILE A 94 18.53 2.38 8.94
CA ILE A 94 18.80 3.82 8.95
C ILE A 94 18.13 4.49 10.15
N VAL A 95 18.48 5.75 10.40
CA VAL A 95 17.79 6.61 11.38
C VAL A 95 16.86 7.56 10.63
N GLU A 96 15.61 7.61 11.07
CA GLU A 96 14.59 8.54 10.58
C GLU A 96 13.65 8.94 11.73
N ASN A 97 13.31 10.22 11.84
CA ASN A 97 12.34 10.74 12.84
C ASN A 97 12.61 10.27 14.28
N LYS A 98 13.87 10.23 14.71
CA LYS A 98 14.32 9.74 16.04
C LYS A 98 13.96 8.27 16.33
N LYS A 99 13.83 7.47 15.29
CA LYS A 99 13.63 6.02 15.33
C LYS A 99 14.58 5.35 14.35
N LEU A 100 14.61 4.03 14.39
CA LEU A 100 15.26 3.20 13.37
C LEU A 100 14.25 2.78 12.35
N THR A 101 14.64 2.79 11.08
CA THR A 101 13.85 2.22 9.97
C THR A 101 14.58 0.99 9.45
N GLY A 102 13.91 -0.17 9.55
CA GLY A 102 14.34 -1.43 8.94
C GLY A 102 13.86 -1.52 7.51
N ILE A 103 14.78 -1.60 6.55
CA ILE A 103 14.49 -1.59 5.11
C ILE A 103 14.95 -2.92 4.50
N ASN A 104 14.07 -3.61 3.81
CA ASN A 104 14.44 -4.75 2.98
C ASN A 104 14.84 -4.27 1.58
N VAL A 105 16.02 -4.67 1.12
CA VAL A 105 16.52 -4.38 -0.25
C VAL A 105 16.47 -5.66 -1.06
N ILE A 106 15.56 -5.72 -2.04
CA ILE A 106 15.21 -6.95 -2.75
C ILE A 106 14.98 -6.70 -4.24
N HIS A 107 15.12 -7.72 -5.09
CA HIS A 107 14.78 -7.62 -6.51
C HIS A 107 13.27 -7.45 -6.72
N VAL A 108 12.88 -6.68 -7.75
CA VAL A 108 11.47 -6.34 -8.03
C VAL A 108 10.61 -7.58 -8.21
N GLU A 109 11.09 -8.62 -8.91
CA GLU A 109 10.28 -9.82 -9.14
C GLU A 109 10.08 -10.65 -7.86
N ASP A 110 11.06 -10.68 -6.97
CA ASP A 110 10.94 -11.34 -5.66
C ASP A 110 9.98 -10.55 -4.74
N TYR A 111 10.06 -9.21 -4.76
CA TYR A 111 9.09 -8.34 -4.09
C TYR A 111 7.66 -8.62 -4.56
N LEU A 112 7.44 -8.67 -5.88
CA LEU A 112 6.12 -8.92 -6.46
C LEU A 112 5.58 -10.31 -6.13
N THR A 113 6.43 -11.32 -6.00
CA THR A 113 6.03 -12.66 -5.55
C THR A 113 5.35 -12.61 -4.18
N SER A 114 5.88 -11.79 -3.26
CA SER A 114 5.24 -11.55 -1.95
C SER A 114 3.96 -10.71 -2.09
N VAL A 115 4.00 -9.61 -2.84
CA VAL A 115 2.86 -8.69 -2.99
C VAL A 115 1.62 -9.40 -3.50
N ILE A 116 1.71 -10.12 -4.63
CA ILE A 116 0.54 -10.77 -5.22
C ILE A 116 0.00 -11.94 -4.36
N SER A 117 0.84 -12.48 -3.46
CA SER A 117 0.43 -13.48 -2.47
C SER A 117 -0.18 -12.86 -1.20
N SER A 118 0.10 -11.58 -0.94
CA SER A 118 -0.34 -10.86 0.27
C SER A 118 -1.58 -10.01 0.01
N GLU A 119 -1.69 -9.41 -1.16
CA GLU A 119 -2.84 -8.59 -1.58
C GLU A 119 -4.05 -9.44 -1.95
N MET A 120 -3.83 -10.56 -2.63
CA MET A 120 -4.86 -11.49 -3.05
C MET A 120 -4.55 -12.90 -2.56
N SER A 121 -5.49 -13.83 -2.75
CA SER A 121 -5.23 -15.23 -2.44
C SER A 121 -4.16 -15.80 -3.39
N ALA A 122 -3.13 -16.42 -2.83
CA ALA A 122 -2.11 -17.14 -3.59
C ALA A 122 -2.65 -18.36 -4.37
N THR A 123 -3.95 -18.69 -4.20
CA THR A 123 -4.68 -19.75 -4.92
C THR A 123 -5.64 -19.22 -5.97
N ALA A 124 -5.56 -17.92 -6.29
CA ALA A 124 -6.33 -17.31 -7.38
C ALA A 124 -5.98 -17.93 -8.74
N SER A 125 -6.80 -17.67 -9.77
CA SER A 125 -6.51 -18.17 -11.11
C SER A 125 -5.21 -17.56 -11.67
N LEU A 126 -4.53 -18.30 -12.55
CA LEU A 126 -3.29 -17.85 -13.17
C LEU A 126 -3.48 -16.48 -13.87
N GLU A 127 -4.56 -16.31 -14.61
CA GLU A 127 -4.86 -15.09 -15.36
C GLU A 127 -5.04 -13.87 -14.42
N LEU A 128 -5.67 -14.08 -13.26
CA LEU A 128 -5.81 -13.02 -12.27
C LEU A 128 -4.46 -12.64 -11.66
N LEU A 129 -3.64 -13.63 -11.33
CA LEU A 129 -2.31 -13.41 -10.75
C LEU A 129 -1.36 -12.76 -11.77
N GLU A 130 -1.42 -13.15 -13.06
CA GLU A 130 -0.67 -12.51 -14.13
C GLU A 130 -1.07 -11.03 -14.31
N ALA A 131 -2.37 -10.75 -14.40
CA ALA A 131 -2.87 -9.38 -14.49
C ALA A 131 -2.44 -8.55 -13.28
N HIS A 132 -2.55 -9.11 -12.07
CA HIS A 132 -2.14 -8.43 -10.84
C HIS A 132 -0.64 -8.19 -10.79
N ALA A 133 0.19 -9.13 -11.24
CA ALA A 133 1.64 -8.96 -11.32
C ALA A 133 2.03 -7.78 -12.24
N VAL A 134 1.40 -7.67 -13.42
CA VAL A 134 1.64 -6.57 -14.36
C VAL A 134 1.20 -5.22 -13.77
N ILE A 135 0.03 -5.16 -13.14
CA ILE A 135 -0.50 -3.95 -12.50
C ILE A 135 0.41 -3.52 -11.33
N SER A 136 0.74 -4.44 -10.42
CA SER A 136 1.58 -4.17 -9.25
C SER A 136 2.99 -3.73 -9.63
N ARG A 137 3.57 -4.34 -10.65
CA ARG A 137 4.88 -3.96 -11.20
C ARG A 137 4.83 -2.56 -11.80
N SER A 138 3.79 -2.25 -12.56
CA SER A 138 3.61 -0.93 -13.18
C SER A 138 3.50 0.16 -12.12
N TRP A 139 2.65 -0.05 -11.13
CA TRP A 139 2.51 0.88 -10.00
C TRP A 139 3.85 1.10 -9.27
N LEU A 140 4.52 0.03 -8.85
CA LEU A 140 5.80 0.11 -8.15
C LEU A 140 6.85 0.92 -8.92
N LEU A 141 7.05 0.59 -10.21
CA LEU A 141 8.04 1.27 -11.02
C LEU A 141 7.66 2.73 -11.31
N ALA A 142 6.37 3.04 -11.44
CA ALA A 142 5.89 4.42 -11.55
C ALA A 142 6.19 5.21 -10.27
N GLN A 143 5.99 4.63 -9.07
CA GLN A 143 6.34 5.28 -7.80
C GLN A 143 7.85 5.52 -7.69
N ILE A 144 8.68 4.52 -8.00
CA ILE A 144 10.15 4.67 -7.98
C ILE A 144 10.62 5.77 -8.94
N HIS A 145 10.04 5.86 -10.14
CA HIS A 145 10.38 6.91 -11.09
C HIS A 145 9.94 8.29 -10.58
N LYS A 146 8.73 8.40 -10.04
CA LYS A 146 8.20 9.64 -9.46
C LYS A 146 9.07 10.13 -8.30
N ASN A 147 9.46 9.25 -7.37
CA ASN A 147 10.30 9.61 -6.24
C ASN A 147 11.68 10.13 -6.69
N LYS A 148 12.26 9.53 -7.74
CA LYS A 148 13.50 10.04 -8.35
C LYS A 148 13.32 11.43 -8.97
N GLU A 149 12.25 11.62 -9.74
CA GLU A 149 11.93 12.91 -10.38
C GLU A 149 11.75 14.00 -9.33
N ILE A 150 10.99 13.75 -8.26
CA ILE A 150 10.80 14.68 -7.12
C ILE A 150 12.15 15.02 -6.47
N THR A 151 12.99 14.03 -6.23
CA THR A 151 14.31 14.22 -5.61
C THR A 151 15.25 15.06 -6.52
N GLU A 152 15.27 14.77 -7.81
CA GLU A 152 16.10 15.45 -8.79
C GLU A 152 15.66 16.90 -9.04
N THR A 153 14.35 17.15 -9.06
CA THR A 153 13.76 18.49 -9.33
C THR A 153 13.60 19.34 -8.07
N GLN A 154 13.81 18.76 -6.89
CA GLN A 154 13.56 19.41 -5.59
C GLN A 154 12.15 20.02 -5.50
N THR A 155 11.17 19.39 -6.15
CA THR A 155 9.79 19.86 -6.14
C THR A 155 9.20 19.61 -4.75
N GLU A 156 8.85 20.67 -4.04
CA GLU A 156 8.07 20.56 -2.81
C GLU A 156 6.64 20.16 -3.15
N TYR A 157 6.19 19.08 -2.57
CA TYR A 157 4.83 18.59 -2.72
C TYR A 157 4.08 18.81 -1.41
N SER A 158 2.98 19.54 -1.47
CA SER A 158 2.11 19.70 -0.30
C SER A 158 0.91 18.78 -0.39
N ALA A 159 0.88 17.76 0.48
CA ALA A 159 -0.30 16.92 0.67
C ALA A 159 -1.42 17.65 1.44
N PHE A 160 -1.14 18.86 1.93
CA PHE A 160 -2.02 19.59 2.80
C PHE A 160 -2.04 21.08 2.42
N THR A 161 -3.23 21.64 2.23
CA THR A 161 -3.44 23.07 2.03
C THR A 161 -4.57 23.53 2.94
N GLN A 162 -4.31 24.54 3.74
CA GLN A 162 -5.32 25.14 4.62
C GLN A 162 -5.44 26.63 4.31
N THR A 163 -6.68 27.06 4.08
CA THR A 163 -7.09 28.46 3.99
C THR A 163 -8.11 28.75 5.08
N ASP A 164 -8.61 29.97 5.16
CA ASP A 164 -9.69 30.31 6.09
C ASP A 164 -11.03 29.60 5.75
N GLU A 165 -11.18 29.13 4.52
CA GLU A 165 -12.42 28.56 4.01
C GLU A 165 -12.33 27.04 3.72
N GLU A 166 -11.15 26.54 3.40
CA GLU A 166 -10.96 25.17 2.94
C GLU A 166 -9.76 24.50 3.60
N LEU A 167 -9.95 23.22 3.94
CA LEU A 167 -8.89 22.28 4.27
C LEU A 167 -8.85 21.23 3.17
N ILE A 168 -7.77 21.20 2.39
CA ILE A 168 -7.54 20.18 1.36
C ILE A 168 -6.45 19.25 1.88
N ARG A 169 -6.74 17.96 1.93
CA ARG A 169 -5.80 16.93 2.30
C ARG A 169 -5.84 15.80 1.27
N TRP A 170 -4.69 15.55 0.64
CA TRP A 170 -4.48 14.38 -0.19
C TRP A 170 -3.91 13.28 0.69
N TYR A 171 -4.73 12.28 0.97
CA TYR A 171 -4.31 11.11 1.73
C TYR A 171 -3.36 10.27 0.87
N ASP A 172 -2.45 9.56 1.51
CA ASP A 172 -1.46 8.68 0.88
C ASP A 172 -0.44 9.41 -0.02
N ARG A 173 -0.23 10.70 0.23
CA ARG A 173 0.82 11.50 -0.43
C ARG A 173 2.03 11.72 0.47
N GLU A 174 2.16 11.01 1.54
CA GLU A 174 3.36 11.01 2.37
C GLU A 174 4.43 10.18 1.63
N ASP A 175 5.10 10.85 0.69
CA ASP A 175 6.14 10.23 -0.13
C ASP A 175 7.29 9.79 0.79
N HIS A 176 7.73 8.57 0.62
CA HIS A 176 8.88 8.06 1.32
C HIS A 176 10.15 8.66 0.71
N THR A 177 10.95 9.36 1.51
CA THR A 177 12.16 10.04 1.03
C THR A 177 13.43 9.21 1.21
N ARG A 178 13.39 8.18 2.05
CA ARG A 178 14.56 7.37 2.44
C ARG A 178 14.51 5.94 1.93
N PHE A 179 13.36 5.51 1.41
CA PHE A 179 13.12 4.20 0.79
C PHE A 179 12.02 4.36 -0.28
N ASP A 180 11.82 3.37 -1.12
CA ASP A 180 10.93 3.49 -2.28
C ASP A 180 9.44 3.32 -1.91
N VAL A 181 9.13 2.32 -1.09
CA VAL A 181 7.77 1.96 -0.67
C VAL A 181 7.78 1.38 0.75
N CYS A 182 6.67 1.46 1.46
CA CYS A 182 6.50 0.71 2.72
C CYS A 182 5.83 -0.65 2.49
N ALA A 183 5.85 -1.49 3.52
CA ALA A 183 5.30 -2.85 3.47
C ALA A 183 3.80 -2.92 3.78
N ASP A 184 3.16 -1.80 4.13
CA ASP A 184 1.78 -1.72 4.59
C ASP A 184 0.82 -1.28 3.47
N ASP A 185 -0.49 -1.28 3.75
CA ASP A 185 -1.58 -0.93 2.84
C ASP A 185 -1.50 0.50 2.25
N HIS A 186 -0.67 1.38 2.81
CA HIS A 186 -0.35 2.68 2.22
C HIS A 186 0.28 2.54 0.82
N CYS A 187 1.19 1.56 0.63
CA CYS A 187 1.82 1.26 -0.66
C CYS A 187 1.23 -0.03 -1.24
N GLN A 188 1.91 -1.13 -1.04
CA GLN A 188 1.45 -2.47 -1.40
C GLN A 188 1.79 -3.41 -0.25
N ARG A 189 0.86 -4.26 0.14
CA ARG A 189 1.08 -5.20 1.23
C ARG A 189 2.21 -6.18 0.88
N TYR A 190 3.30 -6.06 1.62
CA TYR A 190 4.50 -6.86 1.44
C TYR A 190 4.87 -7.57 2.74
N GLN A 191 4.95 -8.90 2.72
CA GLN A 191 5.23 -9.72 3.90
C GLN A 191 6.41 -10.67 3.68
N GLY A 192 7.30 -10.34 2.75
CA GLY A 192 8.47 -11.16 2.42
C GLY A 192 8.09 -12.59 2.05
N ILE A 193 8.88 -13.55 2.53
CA ILE A 193 8.65 -14.99 2.34
C ILE A 193 7.87 -15.63 3.50
N THR A 194 7.32 -14.84 4.41
CA THR A 194 6.50 -15.32 5.53
C THR A 194 5.20 -15.97 5.02
N ARG A 195 4.61 -15.38 3.99
CA ARG A 195 3.47 -15.97 3.28
C ARG A 195 3.96 -16.97 2.25
N ALA A 196 3.37 -18.17 2.31
CA ALA A 196 3.69 -19.22 1.34
C ALA A 196 3.30 -18.75 -0.07
N SER A 197 4.29 -18.63 -0.93
CA SER A 197 4.06 -18.48 -2.36
C SER A 197 3.76 -19.87 -2.95
N THR A 198 2.74 -19.94 -3.80
CA THR A 198 2.39 -21.15 -4.54
C THR A 198 3.16 -21.22 -5.87
N GLU A 199 3.25 -22.40 -6.47
CA GLU A 199 3.85 -22.54 -7.81
C GLU A 199 3.12 -21.72 -8.88
N ILE A 200 1.80 -21.53 -8.73
CA ILE A 200 1.02 -20.70 -9.67
C ILE A 200 1.40 -19.22 -9.58
N VAL A 201 1.75 -18.72 -8.39
CA VAL A 201 2.26 -17.35 -8.20
C VAL A 201 3.61 -17.20 -8.91
N LYS A 202 4.51 -18.16 -8.73
CA LYS A 202 5.83 -18.14 -9.40
C LYS A 202 5.68 -18.20 -10.93
N GLN A 203 4.74 -19.01 -11.43
CA GLN A 203 4.40 -19.07 -12.85
C GLN A 203 3.91 -17.71 -13.37
N ALA A 204 2.99 -17.07 -12.66
CA ALA A 204 2.45 -15.76 -13.03
C ALA A 204 3.55 -14.69 -13.11
N ILE A 205 4.45 -14.63 -12.12
CA ILE A 205 5.60 -13.72 -12.12
C ILE A 205 6.54 -14.02 -13.28
N ALA A 206 6.89 -15.28 -13.50
CA ALA A 206 7.80 -15.69 -14.59
C ALA A 206 7.21 -15.37 -15.97
N ALA A 207 5.92 -15.67 -16.19
CA ALA A 207 5.23 -15.44 -17.46
C ALA A 207 5.11 -13.94 -17.81
N THR A 208 5.00 -13.08 -16.79
CA THR A 208 4.83 -11.63 -16.94
C THR A 208 6.11 -10.83 -16.65
N ARG A 209 7.25 -11.51 -16.46
CA ARG A 209 8.49 -10.86 -16.06
C ARG A 209 8.83 -9.63 -16.91
N GLY A 210 9.04 -8.49 -16.25
CA GLY A 210 9.37 -7.22 -16.89
C GLY A 210 8.24 -6.56 -17.68
N GLN A 211 7.04 -7.15 -17.76
CA GLN A 211 5.89 -6.53 -18.43
C GLN A 211 5.29 -5.45 -17.57
N VAL A 212 5.01 -4.29 -18.17
CA VAL A 212 4.39 -3.12 -17.54
C VAL A 212 3.34 -2.51 -18.45
N LEU A 213 2.38 -1.81 -17.86
CA LEU A 213 1.44 -0.97 -18.58
C LEU A 213 2.09 0.37 -18.90
N THR A 214 1.89 0.85 -20.12
CA THR A 214 2.42 2.15 -20.55
C THR A 214 1.34 3.00 -21.21
N SER A 215 1.43 4.32 -21.00
CA SER A 215 0.63 5.32 -21.71
C SER A 215 1.55 6.47 -22.11
N ASP A 216 1.52 6.88 -23.37
CA ASP A 216 2.37 7.94 -23.93
C ASP A 216 3.87 7.74 -23.63
N GLY A 217 4.34 6.48 -23.68
CA GLY A 217 5.73 6.11 -23.46
C GLY A 217 6.18 6.13 -21.98
N LYS A 218 5.29 6.42 -21.05
CA LYS A 218 5.54 6.37 -19.59
C LYS A 218 4.89 5.15 -18.97
N ILE A 219 5.49 4.61 -17.90
CA ILE A 219 4.89 3.55 -17.10
C ILE A 219 3.68 4.11 -16.35
N CYS A 220 2.55 3.40 -16.41
CA CYS A 220 1.31 3.82 -15.77
C CYS A 220 1.39 3.71 -14.23
N ASP A 221 0.89 4.73 -13.53
CA ASP A 221 0.50 4.63 -12.13
C ASP A 221 -0.77 3.75 -12.06
N ALA A 222 -0.57 2.44 -12.07
CA ALA A 222 -1.64 1.45 -12.25
C ALA A 222 -2.29 1.11 -10.90
N ARG A 223 -3.25 1.94 -10.49
CA ARG A 223 -4.00 1.77 -9.22
C ARG A 223 -5.00 0.63 -9.31
N PHE A 224 -5.17 -0.08 -8.21
CA PHE A 224 -6.15 -1.13 -8.04
C PHE A 224 -6.86 -1.01 -6.69
N SER A 225 -8.02 -1.65 -6.56
CA SER A 225 -8.77 -1.69 -5.32
C SER A 225 -9.45 -3.05 -5.17
N LYS A 226 -9.64 -3.48 -3.94
CA LYS A 226 -10.33 -4.72 -3.60
C LYS A 226 -11.79 -4.74 -4.04
N CYS A 227 -12.49 -3.61 -3.87
CA CYS A 227 -13.90 -3.46 -4.24
C CYS A 227 -14.20 -2.00 -4.62
N CYS A 228 -14.58 -1.76 -5.87
CA CYS A 228 -14.88 -0.42 -6.37
C CYS A 228 -16.32 0.05 -6.08
N GLY A 229 -17.18 -0.81 -5.51
CA GLY A 229 -18.59 -0.50 -5.28
C GLY A 229 -19.45 -0.40 -6.55
N GLY A 230 -18.95 -0.94 -7.68
CA GLY A 230 -19.64 -1.04 -8.97
C GLY A 230 -19.30 0.06 -9.98
N ALA A 231 -18.52 1.06 -9.60
CA ALA A 231 -17.99 2.09 -10.49
C ALA A 231 -16.60 2.54 -10.04
N PHE A 232 -15.63 2.59 -10.96
CA PHE A 232 -14.30 3.11 -10.70
C PHE A 232 -14.35 4.63 -10.53
N GLU A 233 -13.49 5.15 -9.64
CA GLU A 233 -13.30 6.58 -9.52
C GLU A 233 -12.14 7.04 -10.40
N GLU A 234 -12.13 8.31 -10.75
CA GLU A 234 -11.03 8.95 -11.46
C GLU A 234 -9.95 9.37 -10.48
N PHE A 235 -8.69 9.31 -10.91
CA PHE A 235 -7.51 9.56 -10.09
C PHE A 235 -7.55 10.93 -9.39
N GLN A 236 -7.98 11.99 -10.09
CA GLN A 236 -8.05 13.35 -9.56
C GLN A 236 -8.98 13.56 -8.36
N TYR A 237 -9.88 12.62 -8.08
CA TYR A 237 -10.76 12.70 -6.91
C TYR A 237 -10.26 11.87 -5.72
N CYS A 238 -9.19 11.11 -5.89
CA CYS A 238 -8.68 10.19 -4.86
C CYS A 238 -7.27 10.51 -4.39
N TRP A 239 -6.37 10.84 -5.31
CA TRP A 239 -4.94 10.81 -5.05
C TRP A 239 -4.25 12.15 -5.22
N GLU A 240 -4.56 12.89 -6.29
CA GLU A 240 -3.90 14.13 -6.66
C GLU A 240 -4.74 14.84 -7.73
N ASP A 241 -4.73 16.16 -7.75
CA ASP A 241 -5.43 16.95 -8.79
C ASP A 241 -4.73 16.83 -10.16
N LEU A 242 -4.67 15.62 -10.66
CA LEU A 242 -4.07 15.24 -11.93
C LEU A 242 -4.94 14.23 -12.66
N LYS A 243 -5.18 14.44 -13.96
CA LYS A 243 -5.94 13.49 -14.78
C LYS A 243 -5.02 12.51 -15.48
N HIS A 244 -5.33 11.23 -15.32
CA HIS A 244 -4.70 10.17 -16.10
C HIS A 244 -5.71 9.60 -17.11
N PRO A 245 -5.37 9.53 -18.42
CA PRO A 245 -6.29 9.06 -19.46
C PRO A 245 -6.67 7.58 -19.31
N TYR A 246 -5.94 6.83 -18.52
CA TYR A 246 -6.15 5.40 -18.26
C TYR A 246 -6.78 5.11 -16.88
N LEU A 247 -6.92 6.09 -15.97
CA LEU A 247 -7.59 5.97 -14.69
C LEU A 247 -8.90 6.76 -14.73
N VAL A 248 -9.84 6.23 -15.51
CA VAL A 248 -11.11 6.88 -15.80
C VAL A 248 -12.29 6.12 -15.23
N LYS A 249 -13.39 6.83 -15.05
CA LYS A 249 -14.66 6.25 -14.62
C LYS A 249 -15.07 5.11 -15.55
N GLN A 250 -15.33 3.95 -14.98
CA GLN A 250 -15.91 2.81 -15.68
C GLN A 250 -16.90 2.07 -14.79
N ARG A 251 -17.89 1.44 -15.43
CA ARG A 251 -18.79 0.49 -14.79
C ARG A 251 -18.06 -0.84 -14.58
N ASP A 252 -18.08 -1.37 -13.36
CA ASP A 252 -17.54 -2.69 -13.04
C ASP A 252 -18.53 -3.80 -13.41
N SER A 253 -18.78 -3.98 -14.73
CA SER A 253 -19.75 -4.95 -15.24
C SER A 253 -19.40 -5.41 -16.65
N LYS A 254 -19.69 -6.68 -16.94
CA LYS A 254 -19.54 -7.25 -18.29
C LYS A 254 -20.52 -6.61 -19.31
N LYS A 255 -21.68 -6.18 -18.82
CA LYS A 255 -22.70 -5.56 -19.68
C LYS A 255 -22.42 -4.07 -19.80
N ALA A 256 -22.51 -3.52 -21.00
CA ALA A 256 -22.53 -2.09 -21.24
C ALA A 256 -23.85 -1.49 -20.71
N ILE A 257 -23.95 -1.36 -19.40
CA ILE A 257 -25.12 -0.77 -18.74
C ILE A 257 -24.84 0.72 -18.56
N PHE A 258 -25.83 1.54 -18.87
CA PHE A 258 -25.76 2.98 -18.63
C PHE A 258 -25.41 3.26 -17.16
N LEU A 259 -24.40 4.09 -16.94
CA LEU A 259 -24.02 4.60 -15.65
C LEU A 259 -24.51 6.05 -15.55
N PRO A 260 -25.43 6.37 -14.61
CA PRO A 260 -25.91 7.73 -14.43
C PRO A 260 -24.76 8.68 -14.04
N ASP A 261 -25.02 9.99 -14.14
CA ASP A 261 -24.06 10.97 -13.63
C ASP A 261 -24.10 10.98 -12.09
N LEU A 262 -23.18 10.24 -11.51
CA LEU A 262 -23.08 10.07 -10.05
C LEU A 262 -22.52 11.29 -9.30
N ARG A 263 -22.22 12.38 -10.00
CA ARG A 263 -21.93 13.69 -9.38
C ARG A 263 -23.22 14.36 -8.92
N ILE A 264 -24.37 13.99 -9.52
CA ILE A 264 -25.68 14.47 -9.12
C ILE A 264 -26.09 13.78 -7.83
N HIS A 265 -26.39 14.55 -6.78
CA HIS A 265 -26.66 14.03 -5.43
C HIS A 265 -27.75 12.96 -5.39
N SER A 266 -28.89 13.19 -6.05
CA SER A 266 -30.00 12.23 -6.08
C SER A 266 -29.64 10.91 -6.79
N GLU A 267 -28.83 10.97 -7.84
CA GLU A 267 -28.35 9.77 -8.53
C GLU A 267 -27.31 9.02 -7.70
N ALA A 268 -26.42 9.75 -7.02
CA ALA A 268 -25.45 9.19 -6.10
C ALA A 268 -26.14 8.50 -4.92
N GLU A 269 -27.12 9.14 -4.29
CA GLU A 269 -27.88 8.56 -3.19
C GLU A 269 -28.61 7.28 -3.60
N LYS A 270 -29.30 7.30 -4.74
CA LYS A 270 -29.95 6.11 -5.30
C LYS A 270 -28.96 4.99 -5.55
N TRP A 271 -27.78 5.32 -6.12
CA TRP A 271 -26.70 4.35 -6.37
C TRP A 271 -26.19 3.70 -5.08
N ILE A 272 -25.92 4.50 -4.06
CA ILE A 272 -25.38 4.03 -2.77
C ILE A 272 -26.40 3.18 -2.03
N ARG A 273 -27.69 3.59 -2.03
CA ARG A 273 -28.77 2.85 -1.35
C ARG A 273 -29.24 1.59 -2.08
N THR A 274 -28.77 1.37 -3.29
CA THR A 274 -29.04 0.17 -4.08
C THR A 274 -27.78 -0.69 -4.21
N SER A 275 -27.95 -1.91 -4.66
CA SER A 275 -26.84 -2.85 -4.94
C SER A 275 -26.85 -3.26 -6.41
N PRO A 276 -26.49 -2.34 -7.34
CA PRO A 276 -26.45 -2.65 -8.75
C PRO A 276 -25.53 -3.83 -9.07
N ASP A 277 -25.85 -4.56 -10.13
CA ASP A 277 -25.05 -5.67 -10.61
C ASP A 277 -23.63 -5.20 -10.99
N ALA A 278 -22.60 -5.87 -10.45
CA ALA A 278 -21.19 -5.57 -10.66
C ALA A 278 -20.35 -6.82 -10.40
N PHE A 279 -19.15 -6.91 -10.97
CA PHE A 279 -18.24 -8.01 -10.68
C PHE A 279 -17.89 -8.08 -9.19
N CYS A 280 -17.64 -6.95 -8.55
CA CYS A 280 -17.36 -6.87 -7.12
C CYS A 280 -18.59 -7.07 -6.22
N ASN A 281 -19.81 -7.16 -6.77
CA ASN A 281 -21.06 -7.47 -6.04
C ASN A 281 -21.37 -8.98 -6.09
N THR A 282 -20.40 -9.81 -5.77
CA THR A 282 -20.58 -11.27 -5.73
C THR A 282 -20.68 -11.77 -4.29
N LYS A 283 -21.54 -12.78 -4.07
CA LYS A 283 -21.65 -13.54 -2.83
C LYS A 283 -21.18 -14.99 -3.00
N GLU A 284 -20.66 -15.33 -4.16
CA GLU A 284 -20.18 -16.68 -4.46
C GLU A 284 -18.89 -16.97 -3.68
N LYS A 285 -18.97 -17.85 -2.68
CA LYS A 285 -17.82 -18.25 -1.85
C LYS A 285 -16.62 -18.70 -2.68
N ARG A 286 -16.87 -19.42 -3.79
CA ARG A 286 -15.80 -19.87 -4.69
C ARG A 286 -15.00 -18.70 -5.29
N ILE A 287 -15.64 -17.59 -5.61
CA ILE A 287 -14.98 -16.39 -6.13
C ILE A 287 -14.29 -15.66 -4.98
N LEU A 288 -15.02 -15.39 -3.90
CA LEU A 288 -14.48 -14.66 -2.74
C LEU A 288 -13.23 -15.34 -2.15
N SER A 289 -13.21 -16.65 -2.05
CA SER A 289 -12.04 -17.41 -1.55
C SER A 289 -10.81 -17.36 -2.47
N GLN A 290 -10.98 -16.95 -3.74
CA GLN A 290 -9.87 -16.77 -4.67
C GLN A 290 -9.33 -15.33 -4.70
N VAL A 291 -10.21 -14.35 -4.50
CA VAL A 291 -9.84 -12.93 -4.63
C VAL A 291 -9.57 -12.27 -3.28
N LEU A 292 -10.09 -12.81 -2.19
CA LEU A 292 -9.89 -12.28 -0.85
C LEU A 292 -8.94 -13.17 -0.06
N ASN A 293 -8.05 -12.56 0.71
CA ASN A 293 -7.27 -13.29 1.70
C ASN A 293 -8.12 -13.67 2.92
N ASN A 294 -7.57 -14.43 3.85
CA ASN A 294 -8.33 -14.94 4.99
C ASN A 294 -8.92 -13.85 5.89
N TYR A 295 -8.22 -12.73 6.07
CA TYR A 295 -8.67 -11.61 6.91
C TYR A 295 -9.89 -10.91 6.33
N ASP A 296 -9.93 -10.79 5.01
CA ASP A 296 -10.99 -10.11 4.29
C ASP A 296 -12.25 -10.97 4.13
N GLN A 297 -12.18 -12.28 4.44
CA GLN A 297 -13.34 -13.17 4.40
C GLN A 297 -14.17 -13.10 5.70
N GLU A 298 -13.71 -12.41 6.72
CA GLU A 298 -14.43 -12.25 8.00
C GLU A 298 -15.63 -11.32 7.89
N THR A 299 -15.67 -10.46 6.87
CA THR A 299 -16.79 -9.55 6.62
C THR A 299 -17.42 -9.80 5.25
N THR A 300 -18.70 -9.48 5.08
CA THR A 300 -19.43 -9.60 3.80
C THR A 300 -19.83 -8.24 3.22
N ASP A 301 -19.44 -7.15 3.86
CA ASP A 301 -19.97 -5.81 3.60
C ASP A 301 -19.08 -4.95 2.69
N PHE A 302 -18.23 -5.56 1.86
CA PHE A 302 -17.31 -4.81 0.99
C PHE A 302 -18.03 -3.96 -0.05
N TYR A 303 -19.13 -4.45 -0.62
CA TYR A 303 -19.81 -3.74 -1.71
C TYR A 303 -20.62 -2.56 -1.21
N ARG A 304 -21.32 -2.74 -0.10
CA ARG A 304 -22.10 -1.70 0.62
C ARG A 304 -21.93 -1.89 2.11
N TRP A 305 -21.65 -0.82 2.81
CA TRP A 305 -21.48 -0.80 4.24
C TRP A 305 -22.13 0.44 4.85
N LYS A 306 -22.38 0.43 6.13
CA LYS A 306 -22.96 1.52 6.90
C LYS A 306 -22.24 1.65 8.23
N VAL A 307 -21.93 2.88 8.62
CA VAL A 307 -21.49 3.23 9.96
C VAL A 307 -22.41 4.32 10.52
N GLU A 308 -22.58 4.33 11.82
CA GLU A 308 -23.38 5.32 12.52
C GLU A 308 -22.56 5.87 13.69
N TYR A 309 -22.56 7.17 13.83
CA TYR A 309 -21.94 7.87 14.95
C TYR A 309 -22.94 8.85 15.55
N THR A 310 -22.89 9.02 16.87
CA THR A 310 -23.48 10.19 17.49
C THR A 310 -22.70 11.45 17.09
N GLN A 311 -23.30 12.62 17.22
CA GLN A 311 -22.61 13.88 16.93
C GLN A 311 -21.36 14.07 17.79
N GLU A 312 -21.41 13.66 19.06
CA GLU A 312 -20.28 13.73 19.99
C GLU A 312 -19.13 12.80 19.58
N GLU A 313 -19.42 11.55 19.22
CA GLU A 313 -18.42 10.60 18.73
C GLU A 313 -17.78 11.10 17.44
N LEU A 314 -18.60 11.67 16.53
CA LEU A 314 -18.11 12.20 15.26
C LEU A 314 -17.19 13.41 15.46
N ALA A 315 -17.56 14.36 16.31
CA ALA A 315 -16.73 15.53 16.63
C ALA A 315 -15.37 15.10 17.21
N LYS A 316 -15.39 14.14 18.15
CA LYS A 316 -14.17 13.57 18.72
C LYS A 316 -13.29 12.87 17.68
N LEU A 317 -13.91 12.09 16.79
CA LEU A 317 -13.19 11.38 15.72
C LEU A 317 -12.55 12.37 14.74
N ILE A 318 -13.28 13.42 14.34
CA ILE A 318 -12.76 14.47 13.44
C ILE A 318 -11.56 15.16 14.10
N PHE A 319 -11.69 15.55 15.37
CA PHE A 319 -10.56 16.17 16.10
C PHE A 319 -9.34 15.23 16.16
N GLN A 320 -9.54 13.96 16.49
CA GLN A 320 -8.46 12.98 16.58
C GLN A 320 -7.72 12.77 15.24
N ARG A 321 -8.45 12.84 14.12
CA ARG A 321 -7.90 12.58 12.78
C ARG A 321 -7.33 13.81 12.09
N SER A 322 -7.94 14.98 12.29
CA SER A 322 -7.51 16.24 11.67
C SER A 322 -6.57 17.08 12.54
N GLY A 323 -6.61 16.90 13.86
CA GLY A 323 -5.98 17.79 14.83
C GLY A 323 -6.71 19.13 15.01
N ILE A 324 -7.84 19.33 14.33
CA ILE A 324 -8.61 20.59 14.35
C ILE A 324 -9.91 20.38 15.15
N ASP A 325 -10.12 21.19 16.15
CA ASP A 325 -11.36 21.22 16.91
C ASP A 325 -12.40 22.12 16.21
N TYR A 326 -13.35 21.50 15.52
CA TYR A 326 -14.48 22.19 14.90
C TYR A 326 -15.66 22.41 15.88
N GLY A 327 -15.52 22.00 17.13
CA GLY A 327 -16.62 22.02 18.10
C GLY A 327 -17.71 21.00 17.79
N GLN A 328 -18.95 21.38 18.03
CA GLN A 328 -20.09 20.51 17.76
C GLN A 328 -20.35 20.37 16.28
N VAL A 329 -20.41 19.14 15.76
CA VAL A 329 -20.79 18.87 14.37
C VAL A 329 -22.30 19.09 14.21
N ILE A 330 -22.67 20.05 13.36
CA ILE A 330 -24.08 20.41 13.13
C ILE A 330 -24.66 19.54 12.01
N ASP A 331 -23.93 19.44 10.89
CA ASP A 331 -24.33 18.68 9.72
C ASP A 331 -23.10 18.27 8.89
N LEU A 332 -23.27 17.35 7.95
CA LEU A 332 -22.28 16.96 6.96
C LEU A 332 -22.89 17.11 5.56
N ILE A 333 -22.55 18.21 4.89
CA ILE A 333 -23.17 18.58 3.61
C ILE A 333 -22.22 18.24 2.46
N PRO A 334 -22.56 17.27 1.59
CA PRO A 334 -21.80 16.98 0.37
C PRO A 334 -21.84 18.18 -0.59
N ILE A 335 -20.70 18.80 -0.81
CA ILE A 335 -20.57 19.95 -1.74
C ILE A 335 -20.21 19.46 -3.16
N GLU A 336 -19.30 18.48 -3.23
CA GLU A 336 -18.85 17.94 -4.51
C GLU A 336 -18.68 16.42 -4.43
N ARG A 337 -18.92 15.76 -5.55
CA ARG A 337 -18.70 14.32 -5.70
C ARG A 337 -17.83 14.03 -6.91
N GLY A 338 -16.97 13.05 -6.77
CA GLY A 338 -16.31 12.43 -7.92
C GLY A 338 -17.28 11.66 -8.81
N THR A 339 -16.77 11.17 -9.92
CA THR A 339 -17.59 10.55 -10.97
C THR A 339 -18.20 9.20 -10.57
N SER A 340 -17.76 8.61 -9.46
CA SER A 340 -18.27 7.35 -8.90
C SER A 340 -19.18 7.52 -7.68
N ALA A 341 -19.72 8.71 -7.43
CA ALA A 341 -20.57 9.10 -6.29
C ALA A 341 -19.80 9.38 -4.97
N ARG A 342 -18.51 9.13 -4.88
CA ARG A 342 -17.73 9.42 -3.68
C ARG A 342 -17.64 10.92 -3.45
N ILE A 343 -17.74 11.34 -2.18
CA ILE A 343 -17.66 12.76 -1.83
C ILE A 343 -16.20 13.19 -1.94
N SER A 344 -15.94 14.24 -2.74
CA SER A 344 -14.64 14.90 -2.86
C SER A 344 -14.54 16.18 -2.04
N LYS A 345 -15.68 16.88 -1.80
CA LYS A 345 -15.77 18.03 -0.89
C LYS A 345 -16.95 17.91 0.05
N LEU A 346 -16.68 18.14 1.32
CA LEU A 346 -17.65 18.05 2.41
C LEU A 346 -17.64 19.38 3.23
N LYS A 347 -18.81 19.90 3.55
CA LYS A 347 -18.97 21.04 4.45
C LYS A 347 -19.58 20.58 5.76
#